data_896d0c8065d989134c4080118dc15246
#
_entry.id   896d0c8065d989134c4080118dc15246
#
_cell.length_a   1.000
_cell.length_b   1.000
_cell.length_c   1.000
_cell.angle_alpha   90.00
_cell.angle_beta   90.00
_cell.angle_gamma   90.00
#
_symmetry.space_group_name_H-M   'P 1'
#
loop_
_entity.id
_entity.type
_entity.pdbx_description
1 polymer ?
#
loop_
_entity_poly.entity_id
_entity_poly.type
_entity_poly.pdbx_seq_one_letter_code
_entity_poly.pdbx_strand_id
1 'polypeptide(L)'
;LTGGFYLKGENTLYGEFALKTLDNIRVEKSFIFPSSISLGCGIMGSLSGFVDIQRKMIEISDEVYIAADSSKFEKTSLIKTADLNPRYTYITDSGISAEIKQIYESNGIHLITE
;
A
#
# COMPACT_ATOMS: atom_id res chain seq x y z
N LEU A 1 14.21 -14.04 -3.32
CA LEU A 1 12.89 -14.55 -3.67
C LEU A 1 12.28 -15.29 -2.50
N THR A 2 11.02 -15.05 -2.22
CA THR A 2 10.34 -15.63 -1.08
C THR A 2 9.84 -17.05 -1.32
N GLY A 3 9.49 -17.39 -2.53
CA GLY A 3 8.69 -18.57 -2.84
C GLY A 3 7.22 -18.18 -2.92
N GLY A 4 6.35 -19.15 -3.14
CA GLY A 4 4.91 -18.92 -3.32
C GLY A 4 4.52 -18.92 -4.78
N PHE A 5 3.31 -18.47 -5.06
CA PHE A 5 2.81 -18.39 -6.42
C PHE A 5 3.33 -17.14 -7.12
N TYR A 6 3.73 -17.31 -8.38
CA TYR A 6 4.17 -16.18 -9.20
C TYR A 6 3.06 -15.78 -10.15
N LEU A 7 2.64 -14.52 -10.09
CA LEU A 7 1.66 -13.98 -11.03
C LEU A 7 2.38 -13.32 -12.19
N LYS A 8 2.30 -13.95 -13.34
CA LYS A 8 2.90 -13.45 -14.56
C LYS A 8 2.27 -12.11 -14.95
N GLY A 9 3.11 -11.15 -15.27
CA GLY A 9 2.65 -9.79 -15.58
C GLY A 9 2.76 -8.83 -14.43
N GLU A 10 2.67 -9.30 -13.18
CA GLU A 10 2.82 -8.47 -11.99
C GLU A 10 4.22 -8.60 -11.37
N ASN A 11 5.00 -9.58 -11.79
CA ASN A 11 6.33 -9.86 -11.24
C ASN A 11 6.32 -9.97 -9.72
N THR A 12 5.28 -10.61 -9.17
CA THR A 12 5.06 -10.70 -7.73
C THR A 12 4.84 -12.14 -7.31
N LEU A 13 5.42 -12.51 -6.20
CA LEU A 13 5.17 -13.79 -5.54
C LEU A 13 4.14 -13.58 -4.44
N TYR A 14 3.24 -14.53 -4.29
CA TYR A 14 2.21 -14.47 -3.26
C TYR A 14 1.85 -15.86 -2.77
N GLY A 15 0.96 -15.93 -1.77
CA GLY A 15 0.47 -17.17 -1.24
C GLY A 15 1.15 -17.57 0.06
N GLU A 16 0.81 -18.75 0.57
CA GLU A 16 1.20 -19.19 1.90
C GLU A 16 2.73 -19.29 2.08
N PHE A 17 3.44 -19.78 1.07
CA PHE A 17 4.89 -19.88 1.18
C PHE A 17 5.57 -18.53 1.25
N ALA A 18 5.07 -17.55 0.48
CA ALA A 18 5.59 -16.18 0.55
C ALA A 18 5.33 -15.60 1.93
N LEU A 19 4.14 -15.76 2.48
CA LEU A 19 3.79 -15.29 3.81
C LEU A 19 4.66 -15.93 4.88
N LYS A 20 4.91 -17.23 4.82
CA LYS A 20 5.76 -17.93 5.79
C LYS A 20 7.20 -17.43 5.74
N THR A 21 7.70 -17.12 4.55
CA THR A 21 9.03 -16.55 4.43
C THR A 21 9.11 -15.21 5.14
N LEU A 22 8.11 -14.36 4.94
CA LEU A 22 8.05 -13.04 5.55
C LEU A 22 7.84 -13.08 7.07
N ASP A 23 7.23 -14.13 7.61
CA ASP A 23 7.02 -14.25 9.06
C ASP A 23 8.33 -14.24 9.86
N ASN A 24 9.44 -14.62 9.25
CA ASN A 24 10.72 -14.72 9.92
C ASN A 24 11.67 -13.58 9.58
N ILE A 25 11.16 -12.53 8.95
CA ILE A 25 11.95 -11.39 8.47
C ILE A 25 11.44 -10.11 9.12
N ARG A 26 12.36 -9.23 9.45
CA ARG A 26 12.05 -7.84 9.79
C ARG A 26 12.78 -6.93 8.82
N VAL A 27 12.09 -5.93 8.31
CA VAL A 27 12.68 -5.00 7.34
C VAL A 27 12.59 -3.57 7.86
N GLU A 28 13.51 -2.74 7.42
CA GLU A 28 13.52 -1.33 7.80
C GLU A 28 12.42 -0.57 7.09
N LYS A 29 12.30 -0.75 5.78
CA LYS A 29 11.33 -0.03 4.96
C LYS A 29 10.58 -0.97 4.02
N SER A 30 9.29 -0.72 3.86
CA SER A 30 8.47 -1.38 2.86
C SER A 30 7.79 -0.34 1.99
N PHE A 31 7.70 -0.63 0.70
CA PHE A 31 6.99 0.19 -0.27
C PHE A 31 5.78 -0.58 -0.74
N ILE A 32 4.60 -0.02 -0.51
CA ILE A 32 3.32 -0.65 -0.85
C ILE A 32 2.71 0.12 -2.03
N PHE A 33 2.26 -0.63 -3.03
CA PHE A 33 1.64 -0.06 -4.23
C PHE A 33 0.18 -0.51 -4.28
N PRO A 34 -0.73 0.23 -3.65
CA PRO A 34 -2.13 -0.20 -3.57
C PRO A 34 -2.87 0.01 -4.88
N SER A 35 -4.04 -0.64 -5.00
CA SER A 35 -4.92 -0.42 -6.14
C SER A 35 -5.67 0.90 -6.01
N SER A 36 -5.98 1.31 -4.79
CA SER A 36 -6.69 2.57 -4.53
C SER A 36 -6.48 3.05 -3.10
N ILE A 37 -6.73 4.32 -2.88
CA ILE A 37 -6.65 4.97 -1.56
C ILE A 37 -7.84 5.91 -1.44
N SER A 38 -8.52 5.87 -0.29
CA SER A 38 -9.56 6.85 0.03
C SER A 38 -9.59 7.12 1.52
N LEU A 39 -10.05 8.31 1.89
CA LEU A 39 -10.21 8.66 3.30
C LEU A 39 -11.24 7.78 3.99
N GLY A 40 -12.29 7.41 3.27
CA GLY A 40 -13.37 6.61 3.85
C GLY A 40 -13.06 5.13 3.96
N CYS A 41 -12.35 4.57 2.98
CA CYS A 41 -12.11 3.13 2.90
C CYS A 41 -10.67 2.70 3.18
N GLY A 42 -9.73 3.63 3.21
CA GLY A 42 -8.34 3.32 3.47
C GLY A 42 -7.56 2.87 2.24
N ILE A 43 -6.56 2.06 2.48
CA ILE A 43 -5.68 1.51 1.45
C ILE A 43 -6.29 0.18 0.99
N MET A 44 -6.54 0.04 -0.30
CA MET A 44 -7.26 -1.11 -0.83
C MET A 44 -6.53 -1.81 -1.96
N GLY A 45 -6.84 -3.07 -2.13
CA GLY A 45 -6.31 -3.90 -3.20
C GLY A 45 -7.40 -4.71 -3.87
N SER A 46 -7.08 -5.31 -5.01
CA SER A 46 -8.05 -6.04 -5.83
C SER A 46 -7.92 -7.55 -5.73
N LEU A 47 -6.74 -8.06 -5.36
CA LEU A 47 -6.46 -9.50 -5.29
C LEU A 47 -6.07 -9.89 -3.87
N SER A 48 -6.81 -10.83 -3.28
CA SER A 48 -6.62 -11.23 -1.90
C SER A 48 -5.20 -11.71 -1.59
N GLY A 49 -4.57 -12.46 -2.50
CA GLY A 49 -3.21 -12.93 -2.30
C GLY A 49 -2.20 -11.79 -2.15
N PHE A 50 -2.35 -10.73 -2.93
CA PHE A 50 -1.50 -9.56 -2.85
C PHE A 50 -1.79 -8.72 -1.61
N VAL A 51 -3.07 -8.60 -1.26
CA VAL A 51 -3.47 -7.88 -0.04
C VAL A 51 -2.84 -8.54 1.19
N ASP A 52 -2.85 -9.86 1.26
CA ASP A 52 -2.23 -10.59 2.38
C ASP A 52 -0.74 -10.32 2.47
N ILE A 53 -0.04 -10.29 1.34
CA ILE A 53 1.39 -9.96 1.30
C ILE A 53 1.61 -8.52 1.76
N GLN A 54 0.81 -7.59 1.29
CA GLN A 54 0.94 -6.18 1.68
C GLN A 54 0.70 -5.98 3.18
N ARG A 55 -0.30 -6.64 3.73
CA ARG A 55 -0.56 -6.60 5.18
C ARG A 55 0.64 -7.13 5.96
N LYS A 56 1.23 -8.22 5.49
CA LYS A 56 2.42 -8.80 6.14
C LYS A 56 3.61 -7.85 6.03
N MET A 57 3.82 -7.22 4.89
CA MET A 57 4.89 -6.26 4.71
C MET A 57 4.76 -5.08 5.68
N ILE A 58 3.54 -4.59 5.87
CA ILE A 58 3.28 -3.53 6.84
C ILE A 58 3.63 -3.98 8.26
N GLU A 59 3.22 -5.19 8.62
CA GLU A 59 3.43 -5.75 9.95
C GLU A 59 4.93 -5.89 10.30
N ILE A 60 5.75 -6.31 9.36
CA ILE A 60 7.18 -6.59 9.60
C ILE A 60 8.10 -5.39 9.38
N SER A 61 7.57 -4.25 9.00
CA SER A 61 8.37 -3.09 8.61
C SER A 61 8.42 -2.03 9.70
N ASP A 62 9.59 -1.41 9.85
CA ASP A 62 9.74 -0.28 10.76
C ASP A 62 9.13 0.99 10.16
N GLU A 63 9.28 1.18 8.85
CA GLU A 63 8.72 2.32 8.11
C GLU A 63 7.93 1.81 6.91
N VAL A 64 6.75 2.39 6.68
CA VAL A 64 5.88 2.01 5.57
C VAL A 64 5.69 3.19 4.63
N TYR A 65 5.93 2.96 3.35
CA TYR A 65 5.75 3.94 2.30
C TYR A 65 4.65 3.46 1.37
N ILE A 66 3.65 4.30 1.17
CA ILE A 66 2.52 4.01 0.29
C ILE A 66 2.71 4.86 -0.96
N ALA A 67 2.95 4.22 -2.09
CA ALA A 67 3.20 4.91 -3.35
C ALA A 67 2.07 4.61 -4.34
N ALA A 68 1.42 5.64 -4.83
CA ALA A 68 0.33 5.50 -5.80
C ALA A 68 0.26 6.77 -6.65
N ASP A 69 0.00 6.60 -7.94
CA ASP A 69 -0.22 7.76 -8.77
C ASP A 69 -1.54 8.46 -8.42
N SER A 70 -1.69 9.70 -8.86
CA SER A 70 -2.85 10.52 -8.48
C SER A 70 -4.19 9.90 -8.88
N SER A 71 -4.22 9.06 -9.90
CA SER A 71 -5.46 8.41 -10.35
C SER A 71 -6.01 7.39 -9.37
N LYS A 72 -5.21 6.95 -8.41
CA LYS A 72 -5.61 5.95 -7.41
C LYS A 72 -6.31 6.56 -6.20
N PHE A 73 -6.27 7.88 -6.05
CA PHE A 73 -6.81 8.56 -4.87
C PHE A 73 -8.32 8.77 -4.97
N GLU A 74 -8.98 8.65 -3.84
CA GLU A 74 -10.45 8.74 -3.69
C GLU A 74 -11.18 7.76 -4.58
N LYS A 75 -10.59 6.58 -4.72
CA LYS A 75 -11.15 5.42 -5.39
C LYS A 75 -11.29 4.29 -4.39
N THR A 76 -12.09 3.30 -4.73
CA THR A 76 -12.23 2.09 -3.93
C THR A 76 -11.91 0.86 -4.76
N SER A 77 -11.47 -0.18 -4.08
CA SER A 77 -11.20 -1.47 -4.68
C SER A 77 -11.97 -2.54 -3.88
N LEU A 78 -11.65 -3.79 -4.10
CA LEU A 78 -12.44 -4.87 -3.53
C LEU A 78 -12.13 -5.14 -2.05
N ILE A 79 -10.85 -5.10 -1.68
CA ILE A 79 -10.39 -5.59 -0.39
C ILE A 79 -9.58 -4.52 0.32
N LYS A 80 -9.86 -4.31 1.60
CA LYS A 80 -9.09 -3.39 2.41
C LYS A 80 -7.76 -4.00 2.81
N THR A 81 -6.66 -3.33 2.49
CA THR A 81 -5.33 -3.72 2.93
C THR A 81 -5.05 -3.21 4.34
N ALA A 82 -5.33 -1.93 4.57
CA ALA A 82 -5.10 -1.30 5.87
C ALA A 82 -5.86 0.01 5.95
N ASP A 83 -6.05 0.50 7.17
CA ASP A 83 -6.54 1.86 7.40
C ASP A 83 -5.42 2.85 7.07
N LEU A 84 -5.80 4.07 6.73
CA LEU A 84 -4.82 5.15 6.62
C LEU A 84 -4.21 5.40 8.00
N ASN A 85 -2.91 5.61 8.01
CA ASN A 85 -2.17 5.84 9.25
C ASN A 85 -1.24 7.05 9.04
N PRO A 86 -1.30 8.06 9.91
CA PRO A 86 -0.42 9.23 9.80
C PRO A 86 1.07 8.90 9.87
N ARG A 87 1.43 7.75 10.40
CA ARG A 87 2.83 7.32 10.47
C ARG A 87 3.38 6.83 9.13
N TYR A 88 2.49 6.48 8.19
CA TYR A 88 2.93 6.06 6.86
C TYR A 88 3.33 7.29 6.05
N THR A 89 4.29 7.10 5.16
CA THR A 89 4.68 8.13 4.21
C THR A 89 3.97 7.84 2.89
N TYR A 90 3.22 8.83 2.39
CA TYR A 90 2.44 8.67 1.17
C TYR A 90 3.08 9.46 0.04
N ILE A 91 3.34 8.79 -1.07
CA ILE A 91 4.03 9.38 -2.22
C ILE A 91 3.11 9.31 -3.42
N THR A 92 2.96 10.43 -4.12
CA THR A 92 2.18 10.48 -5.34
C THR A 92 2.84 11.42 -6.34
N ASP A 93 2.23 11.60 -7.51
CA ASP A 93 2.74 12.50 -8.53
C ASP A 93 2.11 13.89 -8.43
N SER A 94 2.63 14.83 -9.23
CA SER A 94 2.15 16.20 -9.23
C SER A 94 0.75 16.38 -9.85
N GLY A 95 0.20 15.31 -10.42
CA GLY A 95 -1.18 15.33 -10.94
C GLY A 95 -2.25 15.31 -9.86
N ILE A 96 -1.88 15.10 -8.59
CA ILE A 96 -2.85 15.14 -7.49
C ILE A 96 -3.43 16.55 -7.38
N SER A 97 -4.76 16.67 -7.21
CA SER A 97 -5.38 17.99 -7.10
C SER A 97 -5.01 18.62 -5.76
N ALA A 98 -4.93 19.96 -5.74
CA ALA A 98 -4.68 20.71 -4.51
C ALA A 98 -5.77 20.46 -3.48
N GLU A 99 -7.00 20.25 -3.92
CA GLU A 99 -8.15 19.97 -3.07
C GLU A 99 -7.99 18.63 -2.34
N ILE A 100 -7.63 17.56 -3.05
CA ILE A 100 -7.40 16.25 -2.44
C ILE A 100 -6.22 16.32 -1.48
N LYS A 101 -5.13 16.93 -1.89
CA LYS A 101 -3.96 17.08 -1.04
C LYS A 101 -4.31 17.79 0.27
N GLN A 102 -5.06 18.86 0.18
CA GLN A 102 -5.47 19.63 1.35
C GLN A 102 -6.34 18.81 2.31
N ILE A 103 -7.31 18.07 1.77
CA ILE A 103 -8.20 17.24 2.57
C ILE A 103 -7.41 16.15 3.30
N TYR A 104 -6.47 15.50 2.61
CA TYR A 104 -5.64 14.48 3.23
C TYR A 104 -4.78 15.05 4.34
N GLU A 105 -4.12 16.18 4.09
CA GLU A 105 -3.27 16.81 5.09
C GLU A 105 -4.07 17.30 6.30
N SER A 106 -5.31 17.75 6.08
CA SER A 106 -6.22 18.11 7.17
C SER A 106 -6.57 16.91 8.06
N ASN A 107 -6.46 15.70 7.55
CA ASN A 107 -6.70 14.48 8.28
C ASN A 107 -5.41 13.82 8.80
N GLY A 108 -4.31 14.53 8.78
CA GLY A 108 -3.03 14.01 9.24
C GLY A 108 -2.30 13.10 8.28
N ILE A 109 -2.77 13.02 7.04
CA ILE A 109 -2.15 12.18 6.00
C ILE A 109 -1.32 13.08 5.10
N HIS A 110 -0.01 13.03 5.28
CA HIS A 110 0.91 13.88 4.53
C HIS A 110 1.27 13.26 3.18
N LEU A 111 0.97 13.98 2.09
CA LEU A 111 1.28 13.53 0.74
C LEU A 111 2.54 14.20 0.22
N ILE A 112 3.52 13.39 -0.16
CA ILE A 112 4.75 13.86 -0.78
C ILE A 112 4.56 13.77 -2.29
N THR A 113 4.74 14.87 -2.99
CA THR A 113 4.60 14.91 -4.45
C THR A 113 5.93 15.23 -5.10
N GLU A 114 6.10 14.73 -6.30
CA GLU A 114 7.25 15.10 -7.14
C GLU A 114 6.92 16.27 -8.04
#